data_fdb80a19302b9f3abe5a2af942bb8fbd
#
_entry.id   fdb80a19302b9f3abe5a2af942bb8fbd
#
_cell.length_a   1.000
_cell.length_b   1.000
_cell.length_c   1.000
_cell.angle_alpha   90.00
_cell.angle_beta   90.00
_cell.angle_gamma   90.00
#
_symmetry.space_group_name_H-M   'P 1'
#
loop_
_entity.id
_entity.type
_entity.pdbx_description
1 polymer ?
#
loop_
_entity_poly.entity_id
_entity_poly.type
_entity_poly.pdbx_seq_one_letter_code
_entity_poly.pdbx_strand_id
1 'polypeptide(L)'
;MDVFSRTFLPAAAEAGVPIATVSRHMPVFRRCVDPDDPAVLVTRCLRPDQPLSGEFMLLLTYRRLVVTQETRVLHRLRLHLNANLRHLSDVSWNPDLRQSAVEVAATAVDGVRERFRMRLGEPERVWHFDELLKHVFRDRRRSVSLAA
;
A
#
# COMPACT_ATOMS: atom_id res chain seq x y z
N MET A 1 -22.26 -1.69 -7.96
CA MET A 1 -20.93 -1.25 -7.53
C MET A 1 -20.06 -2.49 -7.38
N ASP A 2 -18.89 -2.47 -7.95
CA ASP A 2 -17.97 -3.62 -7.89
C ASP A 2 -17.32 -3.78 -6.52
N VAL A 3 -16.66 -4.91 -6.31
CA VAL A 3 -16.04 -5.25 -5.02
C VAL A 3 -14.95 -4.26 -4.66
N PHE A 4 -14.10 -3.89 -5.63
CA PHE A 4 -13.05 -2.90 -5.38
C PHE A 4 -13.62 -1.58 -4.86
N SER A 5 -14.61 -1.02 -5.56
CA SER A 5 -15.20 0.26 -5.17
C SER A 5 -15.88 0.22 -3.81
N ARG A 6 -16.53 -0.91 -3.49
CA ARG A 6 -17.19 -1.08 -2.18
C ARG A 6 -16.21 -1.17 -1.01
N THR A 7 -15.01 -1.69 -1.25
CA THR A 7 -14.02 -1.90 -0.20
C THR A 7 -13.03 -0.74 -0.07
N PHE A 8 -12.87 0.06 -1.11
CA PHE A 8 -11.84 1.11 -1.18
C PHE A 8 -12.07 2.22 -0.15
N LEU A 9 -13.27 2.81 -0.12
CA LEU A 9 -13.55 3.90 0.81
C LEU A 9 -13.51 3.46 2.28
N PRO A 10 -14.08 2.30 2.67
CA PRO A 10 -13.92 1.83 4.03
C PRO A 10 -12.46 1.58 4.43
N ALA A 11 -11.64 1.01 3.54
CA ALA A 11 -10.22 0.79 3.82
C ALA A 11 -9.48 2.11 4.04
N ALA A 12 -9.76 3.12 3.23
CA ALA A 12 -9.17 4.45 3.40
C ALA A 12 -9.59 5.10 4.72
N ALA A 13 -10.86 4.93 5.10
CA ALA A 13 -11.38 5.47 6.36
C ALA A 13 -10.69 4.82 7.57
N GLU A 14 -10.42 3.52 7.52
CA GLU A 14 -9.69 2.82 8.59
C GLU A 14 -8.30 3.39 8.82
N ALA A 15 -7.66 3.89 7.77
CA ALA A 15 -6.34 4.53 7.84
C ALA A 15 -6.42 6.02 8.18
N GLY A 16 -7.61 6.58 8.31
CA GLY A 16 -7.78 8.00 8.60
C GLY A 16 -7.50 8.92 7.42
N VAL A 17 -7.60 8.43 6.19
CA VAL A 17 -7.35 9.24 4.99
C VAL A 17 -8.61 10.05 4.64
N PRO A 18 -8.49 11.39 4.48
CA PRO A 18 -9.64 12.20 4.11
C PRO A 18 -10.23 11.81 2.76
N ILE A 19 -11.55 11.89 2.63
CA ILE A 19 -12.28 11.54 1.41
C ILE A 19 -11.78 12.35 0.20
N ALA A 20 -11.50 13.62 0.38
CA ALA A 20 -11.01 14.48 -0.70
C ALA A 20 -9.70 13.97 -1.29
N THR A 21 -8.78 13.52 -0.42
CA THR A 21 -7.51 12.94 -0.86
C THR A 21 -7.72 11.61 -1.59
N VAL A 22 -8.52 10.74 -0.99
CA VAL A 22 -8.82 9.42 -1.57
C VAL A 22 -9.45 9.55 -2.95
N SER A 23 -10.41 10.47 -3.08
CA SER A 23 -11.15 10.65 -4.33
C SER A 23 -10.26 11.06 -5.50
N ARG A 24 -9.19 11.80 -5.23
CA ARG A 24 -8.24 12.19 -6.28
C ARG A 24 -7.43 11.00 -6.80
N HIS A 25 -7.11 10.06 -5.93
CA HIS A 25 -6.28 8.91 -6.29
C HIS A 25 -7.09 7.73 -6.84
N MET A 26 -8.37 7.67 -6.53
CA MET A 26 -9.23 6.54 -6.88
C MET A 26 -9.25 6.21 -8.38
N PRO A 27 -9.35 7.18 -9.30
CA PRO A 27 -9.36 6.86 -10.73
C PRO A 27 -8.09 6.16 -11.21
N VAL A 28 -6.93 6.51 -10.66
CA VAL A 28 -5.66 5.86 -10.99
C VAL A 28 -5.66 4.41 -10.47
N PHE A 29 -6.05 4.21 -9.22
CA PHE A 29 -6.11 2.88 -8.63
C PHE A 29 -7.09 1.97 -9.37
N ARG A 30 -8.26 2.51 -9.74
CA ARG A 30 -9.29 1.74 -10.45
C ARG A 30 -8.79 1.16 -11.77
N ARG A 31 -7.89 1.88 -12.46
CA ARG A 31 -7.31 1.40 -13.71
C ARG A 31 -6.26 0.31 -13.52
N CYS A 32 -5.74 0.16 -12.30
CA CYS A 32 -4.66 -0.78 -11.99
C CYS A 32 -5.17 -2.12 -11.47
N VAL A 33 -6.39 -2.20 -10.95
CA VAL A 33 -6.90 -3.39 -10.26
C VAL A 33 -8.14 -3.93 -10.96
N ASP A 34 -8.37 -5.23 -10.78
CA ASP A 34 -9.59 -5.85 -11.29
C ASP A 34 -10.80 -5.46 -10.43
N PRO A 35 -11.99 -5.33 -11.04
CA PRO A 35 -13.19 -4.94 -10.28
C PRO A 35 -13.57 -5.90 -9.16
N ASP A 36 -13.16 -7.16 -9.26
CA ASP A 36 -13.44 -8.19 -8.25
C ASP A 36 -12.37 -8.32 -7.18
N ASP A 37 -11.32 -7.49 -7.23
CA ASP A 37 -10.20 -7.53 -6.29
C ASP A 37 -10.42 -6.54 -5.15
N PRO A 38 -10.70 -7.01 -3.92
CA PRO A 38 -11.00 -6.10 -2.82
C PRO A 38 -9.80 -5.26 -2.40
N ALA A 39 -10.05 -4.01 -2.05
CA ALA A 39 -9.05 -3.19 -1.37
C ALA A 39 -8.90 -3.68 0.07
N VAL A 40 -7.71 -4.11 0.44
CA VAL A 40 -7.39 -4.57 1.79
C VAL A 40 -6.92 -3.41 2.66
N LEU A 41 -6.06 -2.56 2.08
CA LEU A 41 -5.39 -1.49 2.81
C LEU A 41 -5.19 -0.31 1.87
N VAL A 42 -5.59 0.88 2.30
CA VAL A 42 -5.37 2.13 1.58
C VAL A 42 -4.86 3.16 2.57
N THR A 43 -3.68 3.72 2.34
CA THR A 43 -3.12 4.69 3.27
C THR A 43 -2.13 5.63 2.59
N ARG A 44 -1.91 6.76 3.23
CA ARG A 44 -0.80 7.62 2.88
C ARG A 44 0.51 6.97 3.31
N CYS A 45 1.55 7.20 2.52
CA CYS A 45 2.89 6.78 2.89
C CYS A 45 3.93 7.77 2.37
N LEU A 46 5.15 7.60 2.85
CA LEU A 46 6.29 8.34 2.33
C LEU A 46 7.40 7.35 2.01
N ARG A 47 8.34 7.79 1.19
CA ARG A 47 9.54 7.02 0.89
C ARG A 47 10.64 7.47 1.85
N PRO A 48 11.09 6.60 2.80
CA PRO A 48 12.12 7.00 3.76
C PRO A 48 13.42 7.44 3.09
N ASP A 49 13.73 6.88 1.92
CA ASP A 49 14.94 7.19 1.16
C ASP A 49 14.87 8.54 0.46
N GLN A 50 13.66 9.05 0.23
CA GLN A 50 13.43 10.29 -0.50
C GLN A 50 12.29 11.08 0.14
N PRO A 51 12.49 11.60 1.37
CA PRO A 51 11.39 12.20 2.14
C PRO A 51 10.79 13.46 1.51
N LEU A 52 11.51 14.10 0.58
CA LEU A 52 11.04 15.32 -0.10
C LEU A 52 10.40 15.04 -1.47
N SER A 53 10.21 13.79 -1.85
CA SER A 53 9.72 13.43 -3.19
C SER A 53 8.21 13.61 -3.37
N GLY A 54 7.48 14.14 -2.37
CA GLY A 54 6.05 14.37 -2.43
C GLY A 54 5.27 13.40 -1.55
N GLU A 55 3.96 13.37 -1.73
CA GLU A 55 3.06 12.47 -1.01
C GLU A 55 2.77 11.24 -1.85
N PHE A 56 2.70 10.10 -1.18
CA PHE A 56 2.38 8.82 -1.82
C PHE A 56 1.12 8.24 -1.18
N MET A 57 0.34 7.55 -2.01
CA MET A 57 -0.81 6.76 -1.56
C MET A 57 -0.56 5.31 -1.93
N LEU A 58 -0.70 4.42 -0.95
CA LEU A 58 -0.46 2.99 -1.13
C LEU A 58 -1.78 2.24 -1.06
N LEU A 59 -2.01 1.39 -2.05
CA LEU A 59 -3.13 0.46 -2.10
C LEU A 59 -2.59 -0.96 -2.11
N LEU A 60 -3.06 -1.77 -1.19
CA LEU A 60 -2.82 -3.22 -1.19
C LEU A 60 -4.14 -3.94 -1.43
N THR A 61 -4.19 -4.77 -2.44
CA THR A 61 -5.28 -5.71 -2.68
C THR A 61 -4.77 -7.14 -2.48
N TYR A 62 -5.59 -8.13 -2.75
CA TYR A 62 -5.11 -9.52 -2.68
C TYR A 62 -4.15 -9.88 -3.82
N ARG A 63 -4.16 -9.11 -4.91
CA ARG A 63 -3.35 -9.43 -6.09
C ARG A 63 -2.29 -8.39 -6.40
N ARG A 64 -2.44 -7.14 -5.90
CA ARG A 64 -1.57 -6.04 -6.32
C ARG A 64 -1.14 -5.15 -5.19
N LEU A 65 0.03 -4.56 -5.37
CA LEU A 65 0.51 -3.41 -4.62
C LEU A 65 0.62 -2.24 -5.59
N VAL A 66 -0.14 -1.19 -5.35
CA VAL A 66 -0.18 -0.01 -6.22
C VAL A 66 0.15 1.21 -5.39
N VAL A 67 1.09 2.02 -5.88
CA VAL A 67 1.49 3.25 -5.20
C VAL A 67 1.41 4.40 -6.18
N THR A 68 0.69 5.44 -5.80
CA THR A 68 0.61 6.69 -6.56
C THR A 68 1.41 7.77 -5.86
N GLN A 69 1.86 8.74 -6.63
CA GLN A 69 2.59 9.90 -6.14
C GLN A 69 1.87 11.17 -6.56
N GLU A 70 1.73 12.10 -5.62
CA GLU A 70 1.28 13.45 -5.91
C GLU A 70 2.46 14.40 -5.76
N THR A 71 2.85 15.05 -6.86
CA THR A 71 4.01 15.95 -6.85
C THR A 71 3.66 17.26 -6.14
N ARG A 72 4.63 17.83 -5.40
CA ARG A 72 4.41 19.05 -4.59
C ARG A 72 4.11 20.28 -5.42
N VAL A 73 4.83 20.46 -6.52
CA VAL A 73 4.82 21.74 -7.24
C VAL A 73 3.58 21.87 -8.12
N LEU A 74 3.20 20.82 -8.83
CA LEU A 74 2.10 20.87 -9.79
C LEU A 74 0.90 20.04 -9.36
N HIS A 75 0.94 19.43 -8.19
CA HIS A 75 -0.11 18.52 -7.68
C HIS A 75 -0.55 17.47 -8.71
N ARG A 76 0.41 17.00 -9.51
CA ARG A 76 0.15 15.97 -10.50
C ARG A 76 0.19 14.58 -9.88
N LEU A 77 -0.80 13.77 -10.24
CA LEU A 77 -0.83 12.37 -9.85
C LEU A 77 -0.06 11.53 -10.85
N ARG A 78 0.83 10.69 -10.33
CA ARG A 78 1.64 9.77 -11.13
C ARG A 78 1.54 8.38 -10.55
N LEU A 79 1.51 7.39 -11.42
CA LEU A 79 1.67 6.00 -10.97
C LEU A 79 3.15 5.77 -10.69
N HIS A 80 3.46 5.44 -9.42
CA HIS A 80 4.82 5.14 -9.01
C HIS A 80 5.14 3.65 -9.11
N LEU A 81 4.22 2.81 -8.65
CA LEU A 81 4.40 1.36 -8.64
C LEU A 81 3.05 0.69 -8.90
N ASN A 82 3.04 -0.28 -9.79
CA ASN A 82 1.90 -1.16 -10.01
C ASN A 82 2.45 -2.57 -10.18
N ALA A 83 2.44 -3.34 -9.11
CA ALA A 83 3.05 -4.66 -9.10
C ALA A 83 2.03 -5.74 -8.77
N ASN A 84 2.06 -6.82 -9.55
CA ASN A 84 1.39 -8.05 -9.14
C ASN A 84 2.18 -8.64 -7.96
N LEU A 85 1.48 -9.06 -6.91
CA LEU A 85 2.13 -9.59 -5.71
C LEU A 85 3.01 -10.80 -6.01
N ARG A 86 2.69 -11.57 -7.05
CA ARG A 86 3.51 -12.71 -7.47
C ARG A 86 4.90 -12.31 -7.97
N HIS A 87 5.05 -11.06 -8.40
CA HIS A 87 6.31 -10.54 -8.95
C HIS A 87 7.13 -9.78 -7.91
N LEU A 88 6.62 -9.64 -6.69
CA LEU A 88 7.37 -9.05 -5.59
C LEU A 88 8.17 -10.13 -4.87
N SER A 89 9.39 -9.80 -4.48
CA SER A 89 10.24 -10.68 -3.67
C SER A 89 10.73 -9.97 -2.42
N ASP A 90 11.20 -10.74 -1.45
CA ASP A 90 11.76 -10.24 -0.19
C ASP A 90 10.85 -9.23 0.50
N VAL A 91 9.55 -9.53 0.54
CA VAL A 91 8.57 -8.68 1.20
C VAL A 91 8.78 -8.76 2.71
N SER A 92 8.93 -7.60 3.33
CA SER A 92 9.06 -7.48 4.77
C SER A 92 8.32 -6.24 5.26
N TRP A 93 7.95 -6.23 6.52
CA TRP A 93 7.37 -5.04 7.15
C TRP A 93 7.74 -4.98 8.62
N ASN A 94 7.83 -3.75 9.12
CA ASN A 94 8.29 -3.45 10.47
C ASN A 94 7.28 -2.52 11.15
N PRO A 95 6.52 -3.02 12.12
CA PRO A 95 5.69 -2.15 12.95
C PRO A 95 6.56 -1.30 13.88
N ASP A 96 6.21 -0.03 14.01
CA ASP A 96 6.86 0.91 14.90
C ASP A 96 5.80 1.57 15.79
N LEU A 97 5.65 1.05 17.01
CA LEU A 97 4.64 1.53 17.93
C LEU A 97 4.93 2.94 18.46
N ARG A 98 6.20 3.32 18.55
CA ARG A 98 6.59 4.64 19.04
C ARG A 98 6.10 5.74 18.10
N GLN A 99 6.20 5.51 16.80
CA GLN A 99 5.82 6.49 15.78
C GLN A 99 4.46 6.20 15.16
N SER A 100 3.75 5.19 15.65
CA SER A 100 2.48 4.74 15.07
C SER A 100 2.57 4.57 13.57
N ALA A 101 3.56 3.80 13.13
CA ALA A 101 3.88 3.61 11.71
C ALA A 101 4.18 2.16 11.40
N VAL A 102 4.05 1.79 10.14
CA VAL A 102 4.52 0.51 9.60
C VAL A 102 5.33 0.80 8.36
N GLU A 103 6.53 0.26 8.29
CA GLU A 103 7.38 0.37 7.11
C GLU A 103 7.34 -0.95 6.34
N VAL A 104 6.96 -0.87 5.07
CA VAL A 104 6.89 -2.02 4.16
C VAL A 104 8.01 -1.91 3.15
N ALA A 105 8.65 -3.04 2.85
CA ALA A 105 9.68 -3.12 1.84
C ALA A 105 9.45 -4.34 0.95
N ALA A 106 9.71 -4.18 -0.34
CA ALA A 106 9.60 -5.26 -1.31
C ALA A 106 10.53 -4.97 -2.48
N THR A 107 11.01 -6.04 -3.12
CA THR A 107 11.82 -5.93 -4.32
C THR A 107 10.94 -6.20 -5.54
N ALA A 108 10.89 -5.24 -6.46
CA ALA A 108 10.12 -5.34 -7.69
C ALA A 108 10.85 -6.19 -8.73
N VAL A 109 10.16 -6.52 -9.80
CA VAL A 109 10.68 -7.40 -10.87
C VAL A 109 11.92 -6.82 -11.56
N ASP A 110 12.08 -5.50 -11.55
CA ASP A 110 13.27 -4.82 -12.10
C ASP A 110 14.48 -4.85 -11.17
N GLY A 111 14.35 -5.48 -9.98
CA GLY A 111 15.41 -5.56 -8.99
C GLY A 111 15.48 -4.37 -8.04
N VAL A 112 14.65 -3.35 -8.23
CA VAL A 112 14.63 -2.18 -7.35
C VAL A 112 13.89 -2.51 -6.07
N ARG A 113 14.52 -2.19 -4.93
CA ARG A 113 13.88 -2.34 -3.63
C ARG A 113 13.11 -1.10 -3.27
N GLU A 114 11.81 -1.27 -3.09
CA GLU A 114 10.89 -0.20 -2.71
C GLU A 114 10.65 -0.25 -1.21
N ARG A 115 10.65 0.93 -0.58
CA ARG A 115 10.35 1.08 0.85
C ARG A 115 9.32 2.19 1.04
N PHE A 116 8.29 1.88 1.81
CA PHE A 116 7.21 2.83 2.09
C PHE A 116 6.91 2.84 3.58
N ARG A 117 6.88 4.03 4.16
CA ARG A 117 6.53 4.21 5.57
C ARG A 117 5.12 4.74 5.67
N MET A 118 4.25 3.97 6.28
CA MET A 118 2.85 4.33 6.49
C MET A 118 2.68 4.91 7.89
N ARG A 119 2.30 6.18 7.98
CA ARG A 119 2.03 6.85 9.26
C ARG A 119 0.54 6.72 9.56
N LEU A 120 0.22 6.07 10.65
CA LEU A 120 -1.15 5.66 10.95
C LEU A 120 -1.80 6.49 12.08
N GLY A 121 -1.00 7.22 12.85
CA GLY A 121 -1.48 8.15 13.88
C GLY A 121 -1.86 7.52 15.20
N GLU A 122 -2.16 6.23 15.24
CA GLU A 122 -2.61 5.51 16.45
C GLU A 122 -1.97 4.13 16.53
N PRO A 123 -1.58 3.65 17.73
CA PRO A 123 -0.99 2.31 17.88
C PRO A 123 -1.93 1.18 17.47
N GLU A 124 -3.24 1.33 17.67
CA GLU A 124 -4.22 0.32 17.29
C GLU A 124 -4.22 0.06 15.79
N ARG A 125 -4.02 1.11 15.00
CA ARG A 125 -3.92 0.99 13.54
C ARG A 125 -2.67 0.24 13.13
N VAL A 126 -1.57 0.39 13.88
CA VAL A 126 -0.33 -0.34 13.62
C VAL A 126 -0.57 -1.85 13.72
N TRP A 127 -1.22 -2.30 14.80
CA TRP A 127 -1.55 -3.70 14.97
C TRP A 127 -2.52 -4.21 13.92
N HIS A 128 -3.51 -3.41 13.58
CA HIS A 128 -4.48 -3.77 12.53
C HIS A 128 -3.79 -3.94 11.18
N PHE A 129 -2.91 -3.02 10.81
CA PHE A 129 -2.18 -3.08 9.54
C PHE A 129 -1.18 -4.24 9.52
N ASP A 130 -0.54 -4.54 10.65
CA ASP A 130 0.31 -5.72 10.77
C ASP A 130 -0.47 -6.99 10.46
N GLU A 131 -1.68 -7.12 10.98
CA GLU A 131 -2.55 -8.26 10.72
C GLU A 131 -3.00 -8.33 9.25
N LEU A 132 -3.31 -7.19 8.64
CA LEU A 132 -3.69 -7.14 7.23
C LEU A 132 -2.53 -7.59 6.33
N LEU A 133 -1.32 -7.14 6.62
CA LEU A 133 -0.12 -7.53 5.86
C LEU A 133 0.16 -9.03 6.01
N LYS A 134 0.04 -9.55 7.22
CA LYS A 134 0.17 -10.99 7.44
C LYS A 134 -0.85 -11.78 6.64
N HIS A 135 -2.08 -11.31 6.62
CA HIS A 135 -3.16 -11.98 5.91
C HIS A 135 -2.88 -12.06 4.41
N VAL A 136 -2.42 -10.98 3.80
CA VAL A 136 -2.16 -10.93 2.36
C VAL A 136 -0.88 -11.69 1.98
N PHE A 137 0.19 -11.55 2.78
CA PHE A 137 1.51 -12.09 2.41
C PHE A 137 1.84 -13.45 3.04
N ARG A 138 1.01 -13.94 3.94
CA ARG A 138 1.27 -15.20 4.67
C ARG A 138 1.44 -16.40 3.75
N ASP A 139 0.51 -16.61 2.84
CA ASP A 139 0.53 -17.74 1.93
C ASP A 139 1.75 -17.70 1.01
N ARG A 140 2.17 -16.51 0.66
CA ARG A 140 3.32 -16.27 -0.18
C ARG A 140 4.63 -16.64 0.51
N ARG A 141 4.77 -16.33 1.82
CA ARG A 141 5.92 -16.75 2.62
C ARG A 141 6.02 -18.25 2.70
N ARG A 142 4.89 -18.94 2.87
CA ARG A 142 4.83 -20.39 2.89
C ARG A 142 5.28 -20.99 1.57
N SER A 143 4.84 -20.42 0.45
CA SER A 143 5.26 -20.87 -0.88
C SER A 143 6.75 -20.73 -1.07
N VAL A 144 7.35 -19.63 -0.64
CA VAL A 144 8.80 -19.41 -0.69
C VAL A 144 9.53 -20.41 0.21
N SER A 145 9.04 -20.64 1.42
CA SER A 145 9.62 -21.61 2.34
C SER A 145 9.59 -23.03 1.83
N LEU A 146 8.50 -23.41 1.15
CA LEU A 146 8.35 -24.73 0.57
C LEU A 146 9.22 -24.91 -0.68
N ALA A 147 9.54 -23.83 -1.38
CA ALA A 147 10.41 -23.85 -2.55
C ALA A 147 11.89 -23.88 -2.20
N ALA A 148 12.22 -23.52 -0.97
CA ALA A 148 13.58 -23.56 -0.47
C ALA A 148 13.89 -24.92 0.12
#